data_f798c751192c7e899f7e1b15acbb6529
#
_entry.id   f798c751192c7e899f7e1b15acbb6529
#
_cell.length_a   1.000
_cell.length_b   1.000
_cell.length_c   1.000
_cell.angle_alpha   90.00
_cell.angle_beta   90.00
_cell.angle_gamma   90.00
#
_symmetry.space_group_name_H-M   'P 1'
#
loop_
_entity.id
_entity.type
_entity.pdbx_description
1 polymer ?
#
loop_
_entity_poly.entity_id
_entity_poly.type
_entity_poly.pdbx_seq_one_letter_code
_entity_poly.pdbx_strand_id
1 'polypeptide(L)'
;LIFAQSKKDQVNINNLFCKKVYFFGNLKFNINPNIPDSKKKIVCFASIHLNEYDKVIHIIKRLNLSEIFEIIIIPRHIQFSNNLSEKIISENLEKITVHNKFGDIMSIFERSKIVFMGGSLIKHGGQNPLEPISRGCFVLSGNFNKNFEEIYLDLEKLNLCKTMNSDN
;
A
#
# COMPACT_ATOMS: atom_id res chain seq x y z
N LEU A 1 -2.23 32.21 -6.83
CA LEU A 1 -3.06 31.38 -5.97
C LEU A 1 -2.24 30.16 -5.53
N ILE A 2 -2.24 29.86 -4.23
CA ILE A 2 -1.59 28.68 -3.66
C ILE A 2 -2.69 27.84 -2.99
N PHE A 3 -2.73 26.55 -3.30
CA PHE A 3 -3.67 25.60 -2.72
C PHE A 3 -2.91 24.56 -1.91
N ALA A 4 -3.37 24.29 -0.68
CA ALA A 4 -2.81 23.29 0.20
C ALA A 4 -3.70 22.04 0.22
N GLN A 5 -3.07 20.88 0.24
CA GLN A 5 -3.77 19.57 0.29
C GLN A 5 -4.25 19.22 1.72
N SER A 6 -3.61 19.77 2.75
CA SER A 6 -3.98 19.58 4.16
C SER A 6 -4.03 20.92 4.90
N LYS A 7 -4.76 20.95 6.03
CA LYS A 7 -4.76 22.11 6.93
C LYS A 7 -3.37 22.39 7.50
N LYS A 8 -2.59 21.36 7.76
CA LYS A 8 -1.20 21.46 8.24
C LYS A 8 -0.31 22.14 7.19
N ASP A 9 -0.42 21.72 5.92
CA ASP A 9 0.32 22.37 4.83
C ASP A 9 -0.11 23.81 4.63
N GLN A 10 -1.41 24.12 4.74
CA GLN A 10 -1.92 25.47 4.68
C GLN A 10 -1.25 26.38 5.72
N VAL A 11 -1.18 25.92 6.97
CA VAL A 11 -0.54 26.66 8.07
C VAL A 11 0.96 26.83 7.81
N ASN A 12 1.64 25.75 7.43
CA ASN A 12 3.07 25.78 7.17
C ASN A 12 3.43 26.73 6.01
N ILE A 13 2.68 26.67 4.92
CA ILE A 13 2.91 27.54 3.76
C ILE A 13 2.57 28.99 4.07
N ASN A 14 1.48 29.25 4.81
CA ASN A 14 1.15 30.61 5.27
C ASN A 14 2.27 31.22 6.12
N ASN A 15 2.91 30.40 6.98
CA ASN A 15 4.02 30.87 7.82
C ASN A 15 5.31 31.16 7.02
N LEU A 16 5.52 30.44 5.91
CA LEU A 16 6.70 30.62 5.05
C LEU A 16 6.55 31.75 4.03
N PHE A 17 5.34 31.92 3.53
CA PHE A 17 5.06 32.89 2.47
C PHE A 17 3.95 33.84 2.94
N CYS A 18 4.18 35.11 2.99
CA CYS A 18 3.17 36.15 3.31
C CYS A 18 2.06 36.25 2.22
N LYS A 19 1.59 35.11 1.70
CA LYS A 19 0.56 35.00 0.67
C LYS A 19 -0.60 34.12 1.16
N LYS A 20 -1.80 34.52 0.76
CA LYS A 20 -3.01 33.76 1.11
C LYS A 20 -2.98 32.36 0.48
N VAL A 21 -3.02 31.32 1.31
CA VAL A 21 -3.09 29.91 0.93
C VAL A 21 -4.50 29.40 1.20
N TYR A 22 -5.08 28.73 0.23
CA TYR A 22 -6.41 28.15 0.34
C TYR A 22 -6.31 26.65 0.63
N PHE A 23 -7.09 26.18 1.57
CA PHE A 23 -7.28 24.74 1.76
C PHE A 23 -8.21 24.23 0.65
N PHE A 24 -7.76 23.27 -0.13
CA PHE A 24 -8.51 22.68 -1.25
C PHE A 24 -8.87 21.22 -0.99
N GLY A 25 -8.15 20.55 -0.10
CA GLY A 25 -8.22 19.12 0.07
C GLY A 25 -7.21 18.37 -0.80
N ASN A 26 -7.09 17.08 -0.54
CA ASN A 26 -6.12 16.25 -1.24
C ASN A 26 -6.75 15.66 -2.52
N LEU A 27 -6.24 16.09 -3.68
CA LEU A 27 -6.69 15.63 -5.00
C LEU A 27 -6.56 14.10 -5.20
N LYS A 28 -5.72 13.43 -4.41
CA LYS A 28 -5.62 11.95 -4.44
C LYS A 28 -6.93 11.25 -4.08
N PHE A 29 -7.85 11.92 -3.35
CA PHE A 29 -9.18 11.39 -3.09
C PHE A 29 -10.14 11.45 -4.30
N ASN A 30 -9.76 12.11 -5.38
CA ASN A 30 -10.57 12.14 -6.60
C ASN A 30 -10.35 10.84 -7.42
N ILE A 31 -10.78 9.72 -6.87
CA ILE A 31 -10.69 8.39 -7.46
C ILE A 31 -12.11 7.86 -7.70
N ASN A 32 -12.38 7.38 -8.90
CA ASN A 32 -13.64 6.71 -9.19
C ASN A 32 -13.62 5.30 -8.59
N PRO A 33 -14.48 5.00 -7.60
CA PRO A 33 -14.56 3.67 -7.04
C PRO A 33 -15.13 2.68 -8.08
N ASN A 34 -14.50 1.52 -8.17
CA ASN A 34 -15.00 0.39 -8.94
C ASN A 34 -14.85 -0.86 -8.06
N ILE A 35 -15.90 -1.19 -7.32
CA ILE A 35 -15.92 -2.29 -6.38
C ILE A 35 -16.62 -3.47 -7.04
N PRO A 36 -15.91 -4.56 -7.33
CA PRO A 36 -16.52 -5.76 -7.92
C PRO A 36 -17.43 -6.46 -6.92
N ASP A 37 -18.48 -7.11 -7.42
CA ASP A 37 -19.49 -7.84 -6.61
C ASP A 37 -18.86 -9.00 -5.81
N SER A 38 -17.82 -9.61 -6.34
CA SER A 38 -17.10 -10.68 -5.66
C SER A 38 -15.59 -10.54 -5.78
N LYS A 39 -14.88 -10.89 -4.72
CA LYS A 39 -13.41 -10.90 -4.68
C LYS A 39 -12.88 -12.30 -4.47
N LYS A 40 -11.74 -12.62 -5.12
CA LYS A 40 -11.02 -13.87 -4.89
C LYS A 40 -10.34 -13.84 -3.52
N LYS A 41 -9.93 -15.03 -3.03
CA LYS A 41 -9.09 -15.13 -1.82
C LYS A 41 -7.63 -14.80 -2.16
N ILE A 42 -7.38 -13.56 -2.59
CA ILE A 42 -6.05 -13.05 -2.93
C ILE A 42 -5.61 -12.04 -1.87
N VAL A 43 -4.38 -12.20 -1.39
CA VAL A 43 -3.65 -11.18 -0.62
C VAL A 43 -2.55 -10.63 -1.53
N CYS A 44 -2.58 -9.31 -1.76
CA CYS A 44 -1.58 -8.64 -2.58
C CYS A 44 -0.63 -7.85 -1.68
N PHE A 45 0.67 -8.05 -1.83
CA PHE A 45 1.71 -7.21 -1.25
C PHE A 45 2.18 -6.24 -2.34
N ALA A 46 1.72 -5.00 -2.27
CA ALA A 46 1.90 -4.01 -3.33
C ALA A 46 3.03 -3.03 -3.05
N SER A 47 3.80 -2.69 -4.09
CA SER A 47 4.90 -1.72 -4.03
C SER A 47 5.98 -2.05 -2.99
N ILE A 48 6.34 -3.32 -2.88
CA ILE A 48 7.33 -3.81 -1.92
C ILE A 48 8.74 -3.44 -2.38
N HIS A 49 9.49 -2.76 -1.51
CA HIS A 49 10.88 -2.40 -1.76
C HIS A 49 11.82 -3.57 -1.52
N LEU A 50 12.99 -3.56 -2.17
CA LEU A 50 13.98 -4.64 -2.08
C LEU A 50 14.34 -5.00 -0.62
N ASN A 51 14.50 -4.00 0.23
CA ASN A 51 14.84 -4.16 1.64
C ASN A 51 13.64 -4.51 2.56
N GLU A 52 12.45 -4.71 1.99
CA GLU A 52 11.29 -5.28 2.68
C GLU A 52 11.06 -6.76 2.36
N TYR A 53 11.75 -7.33 1.35
CA TYR A 53 11.49 -8.71 0.89
C TYR A 53 11.60 -9.73 2.02
N ASP A 54 12.62 -9.66 2.86
CA ASP A 54 12.79 -10.58 3.99
C ASP A 54 11.64 -10.49 4.99
N LYS A 55 11.21 -9.28 5.30
CA LYS A 55 10.11 -9.04 6.22
C LYS A 55 8.79 -9.58 5.66
N VAL A 56 8.51 -9.33 4.38
CA VAL A 56 7.30 -9.81 3.71
C VAL A 56 7.27 -11.34 3.68
N ILE A 57 8.37 -11.97 3.30
CA ILE A 57 8.50 -13.43 3.29
C ILE A 57 8.32 -14.01 4.70
N HIS A 58 8.93 -13.38 5.70
CA HIS A 58 8.76 -13.79 7.10
C HIS A 58 7.28 -13.70 7.54
N ILE A 59 6.57 -12.62 7.19
CA ILE A 59 5.14 -12.47 7.48
C ILE A 59 4.33 -13.60 6.81
N ILE A 60 4.57 -13.86 5.53
CA ILE A 60 3.86 -14.90 4.78
C ILE A 60 4.04 -16.27 5.43
N LYS A 61 5.28 -16.61 5.82
CA LYS A 61 5.61 -17.88 6.49
C LYS A 61 5.00 -17.98 7.87
N ARG A 62 5.21 -16.96 8.71
CA ARG A 62 4.74 -16.94 10.09
C ARG A 62 3.23 -17.10 10.21
N LEU A 63 2.49 -16.54 9.25
CA LEU A 63 1.03 -16.56 9.24
C LEU A 63 0.46 -17.68 8.34
N ASN A 64 1.30 -18.51 7.72
CA ASN A 64 0.91 -19.55 6.77
C ASN A 64 -0.05 -19.03 5.68
N LEU A 65 0.16 -17.81 5.21
CA LEU A 65 -0.77 -17.11 4.31
C LEU A 65 -0.97 -17.85 3.00
N SER A 66 0.07 -18.48 2.46
CA SER A 66 0.01 -19.22 1.19
C SER A 66 -0.84 -20.51 1.24
N GLU A 67 -1.15 -21.01 2.42
CA GLU A 67 -2.08 -22.14 2.58
C GLU A 67 -3.54 -21.71 2.42
N ILE A 68 -3.85 -20.45 2.81
CA ILE A 68 -5.21 -19.92 2.89
C ILE A 68 -5.54 -19.05 1.67
N PHE A 69 -4.55 -18.34 1.15
CA PHE A 69 -4.70 -17.32 0.10
C PHE A 69 -3.75 -17.57 -1.06
N GLU A 70 -4.17 -17.19 -2.25
CA GLU A 70 -3.25 -16.91 -3.35
C GLU A 70 -2.50 -15.60 -3.02
N ILE A 71 -1.18 -15.60 -3.13
CA ILE A 71 -0.35 -14.44 -2.81
C ILE A 71 0.18 -13.82 -4.11
N ILE A 72 -0.01 -12.52 -4.26
CA ILE A 72 0.61 -11.74 -5.33
C ILE A 72 1.55 -10.71 -4.70
N ILE A 73 2.81 -10.68 -5.12
CA ILE A 73 3.76 -9.67 -4.68
C ILE A 73 4.13 -8.79 -5.86
N ILE A 74 3.95 -7.48 -5.71
CA ILE A 74 4.28 -6.46 -6.70
C ILE A 74 5.49 -5.68 -6.19
N PRO A 75 6.69 -5.92 -6.73
CA PRO A 75 7.87 -5.13 -6.39
C PRO A 75 7.69 -3.65 -6.75
N ARG A 76 8.21 -2.75 -5.93
CA ARG A 76 8.24 -1.32 -6.24
C ARG A 76 9.05 -1.03 -7.51
N HIS A 77 10.11 -1.79 -7.72
CA HIS A 77 10.99 -1.68 -8.87
C HIS A 77 11.08 -3.05 -9.56
N ILE A 78 10.54 -3.14 -10.76
CA ILE A 78 10.45 -4.40 -11.53
C ILE A 78 11.81 -5.03 -11.77
N GLN A 79 12.86 -4.23 -11.92
CA GLN A 79 14.24 -4.71 -12.10
C GLN A 79 14.71 -5.66 -10.99
N PHE A 80 14.11 -5.61 -9.80
CA PHE A 80 14.42 -6.48 -8.67
C PHE A 80 13.45 -7.66 -8.51
N SER A 81 12.58 -7.91 -9.49
CA SER A 81 11.62 -9.02 -9.43
C SER A 81 12.29 -10.38 -9.39
N ASN A 82 13.41 -10.56 -10.11
CA ASN A 82 14.15 -11.80 -10.11
C ASN A 82 14.72 -12.13 -8.72
N ASN A 83 15.28 -11.14 -8.01
CA ASN A 83 15.77 -11.33 -6.65
C ASN A 83 14.66 -11.83 -5.72
N LEU A 84 13.43 -11.31 -5.87
CA LEU A 84 12.29 -11.77 -5.09
C LEU A 84 11.88 -13.19 -5.47
N SER A 85 11.86 -13.51 -6.76
CA SER A 85 11.51 -14.86 -7.25
C SER A 85 12.51 -15.91 -6.76
N GLU A 86 13.80 -15.64 -6.85
CA GLU A 86 14.85 -16.52 -6.34
C GLU A 86 14.70 -16.77 -4.83
N LYS A 87 14.37 -15.72 -4.09
CA LYS A 87 14.15 -15.82 -2.65
C LYS A 87 12.92 -16.67 -2.31
N ILE A 88 11.80 -16.51 -3.02
CA ILE A 88 10.59 -17.32 -2.87
C ILE A 88 10.90 -18.80 -3.12
N ILE A 89 11.67 -19.09 -4.18
CA ILE A 89 12.09 -20.47 -4.52
C ILE A 89 12.98 -21.05 -3.43
N SER A 90 13.98 -20.29 -2.96
CA SER A 90 14.91 -20.75 -1.90
C SER A 90 14.22 -21.04 -0.57
N GLU A 91 13.09 -20.39 -0.31
CA GLU A 91 12.28 -20.58 0.89
C GLU A 91 11.17 -21.63 0.72
N ASN A 92 11.12 -22.33 -0.44
CA ASN A 92 10.11 -23.35 -0.78
C ASN A 92 8.66 -22.87 -0.59
N LEU A 93 8.39 -21.62 -0.97
CA LEU A 93 7.06 -21.04 -0.85
C LEU A 93 6.25 -21.26 -2.13
N GLU A 94 5.11 -21.90 -1.97
CA GLU A 94 4.16 -22.19 -3.06
C GLU A 94 3.04 -21.14 -3.11
N LYS A 95 2.32 -21.08 -4.24
CA LYS A 95 1.16 -20.20 -4.46
C LYS A 95 1.47 -18.70 -4.35
N ILE A 96 2.72 -18.33 -4.60
CA ILE A 96 3.16 -16.94 -4.64
C ILE A 96 3.51 -16.55 -6.07
N THR A 97 2.87 -15.51 -6.57
CA THR A 97 3.14 -14.94 -7.89
C THR A 97 3.85 -13.59 -7.73
N VAL A 98 5.01 -13.45 -8.36
CA VAL A 98 5.68 -12.16 -8.48
C VAL A 98 5.19 -11.46 -9.74
N HIS A 99 4.54 -10.31 -9.57
CA HIS A 99 4.07 -9.51 -10.69
C HIS A 99 5.18 -8.58 -11.18
N ASN A 100 5.67 -8.83 -12.40
CA ASN A 100 6.80 -8.13 -13.00
C ASN A 100 6.45 -7.34 -14.27
N LYS A 101 5.18 -6.95 -14.42
CA LYS A 101 4.69 -6.17 -15.57
C LYS A 101 4.24 -4.78 -15.15
N PHE A 102 4.38 -3.80 -16.05
CA PHE A 102 3.80 -2.48 -15.86
C PHE A 102 2.31 -2.45 -16.25
N GLY A 103 1.54 -1.62 -15.56
CA GLY A 103 0.25 -1.16 -16.05
C GLY A 103 -0.98 -1.92 -15.57
N ASP A 104 -0.85 -3.08 -14.90
CA ASP A 104 -1.99 -3.95 -14.57
C ASP A 104 -2.35 -4.02 -13.07
N ILE A 105 -1.85 -3.07 -12.29
CA ILE A 105 -2.01 -3.09 -10.82
C ILE A 105 -3.48 -2.98 -10.41
N MET A 106 -4.27 -2.20 -11.13
CA MET A 106 -5.69 -2.01 -10.81
C MET A 106 -6.50 -3.29 -10.96
N SER A 107 -6.23 -4.10 -11.99
CA SER A 107 -6.90 -5.39 -12.18
C SER A 107 -6.52 -6.40 -11.08
N ILE A 108 -5.31 -6.30 -10.54
CA ILE A 108 -4.90 -7.11 -9.38
C ILE A 108 -5.67 -6.66 -8.14
N PHE A 109 -5.81 -5.36 -7.89
CA PHE A 109 -6.58 -4.86 -6.77
C PHE A 109 -8.07 -5.24 -6.87
N GLU A 110 -8.66 -5.19 -8.05
CA GLU A 110 -10.05 -5.64 -8.27
C GLU A 110 -10.30 -7.08 -7.83
N ARG A 111 -9.30 -7.95 -7.98
CA ARG A 111 -9.37 -9.36 -7.59
C ARG A 111 -8.95 -9.61 -6.13
N SER A 112 -8.18 -8.70 -5.54
CA SER A 112 -7.62 -8.87 -4.19
C SER A 112 -8.63 -8.51 -3.11
N LYS A 113 -8.65 -9.30 -2.02
CA LYS A 113 -9.44 -9.01 -0.83
C LYS A 113 -8.69 -8.09 0.14
N ILE A 114 -7.39 -8.34 0.29
CA ILE A 114 -6.50 -7.62 1.19
C ILE A 114 -5.29 -7.13 0.38
N VAL A 115 -4.87 -5.90 0.62
CA VAL A 115 -3.65 -5.35 0.05
C VAL A 115 -2.75 -4.83 1.16
N PHE A 116 -1.55 -5.39 1.26
CA PHE A 116 -0.50 -4.82 2.10
C PHE A 116 0.32 -3.81 1.30
N MET A 117 0.41 -2.57 1.78
CA MET A 117 1.15 -1.49 1.12
C MET A 117 2.60 -1.42 1.59
N GLY A 118 3.53 -1.60 0.65
CA GLY A 118 4.96 -1.52 0.91
C GLY A 118 5.48 -0.10 1.18
N GLY A 119 6.79 0.02 1.40
CA GLY A 119 7.44 1.25 1.86
C GLY A 119 7.04 1.64 3.28
N SER A 120 6.34 0.74 3.98
CA SER A 120 5.75 0.96 5.30
C SER A 120 6.38 0.11 6.41
N LEU A 121 7.10 -0.97 6.06
CA LEU A 121 7.90 -1.77 7.01
C LEU A 121 9.29 -1.20 7.27
N ILE A 122 9.65 -0.19 6.52
CA ILE A 122 10.93 0.52 6.56
C ILE A 122 10.68 2.03 6.47
N LYS A 123 11.65 2.85 6.85
CA LYS A 123 11.52 4.32 6.87
C LYS A 123 11.49 4.95 5.46
N HIS A 124 10.58 4.49 4.60
CA HIS A 124 10.36 5.04 3.26
C HIS A 124 9.17 6.02 3.18
N GLY A 125 8.33 6.05 4.20
CA GLY A 125 7.20 6.98 4.27
C GLY A 125 5.88 6.44 3.71
N GLY A 126 5.82 5.14 3.35
CA GLY A 126 4.61 4.48 2.89
C GLY A 126 4.22 4.78 1.44
N GLN A 127 3.12 4.18 0.99
CA GLN A 127 2.54 4.33 -0.34
C GLN A 127 1.06 4.71 -0.25
N ASN A 128 0.47 5.14 -1.38
CA ASN A 128 -0.90 5.61 -1.45
C ASN A 128 -1.93 4.48 -1.23
N PRO A 129 -2.73 4.48 -0.15
CA PRO A 129 -3.72 3.43 0.12
C PRO A 129 -5.02 3.59 -0.67
N LEU A 130 -5.26 4.73 -1.29
CA LEU A 130 -6.55 5.06 -1.91
C LEU A 130 -6.84 4.22 -3.15
N GLU A 131 -5.81 3.86 -3.92
CA GLU A 131 -5.99 3.05 -5.12
C GLU A 131 -6.58 1.66 -4.81
N PRO A 132 -6.00 0.83 -3.93
CA PRO A 132 -6.62 -0.44 -3.57
C PRO A 132 -7.96 -0.28 -2.85
N ILE A 133 -8.15 0.75 -2.03
CA ILE A 133 -9.44 1.02 -1.37
C ILE A 133 -10.51 1.34 -2.40
N SER A 134 -10.20 2.10 -3.44
CA SER A 134 -11.15 2.41 -4.52
C SER A 134 -11.61 1.15 -5.28
N ARG A 135 -10.87 0.06 -5.15
CA ARG A 135 -11.22 -1.27 -5.70
C ARG A 135 -11.83 -2.19 -4.63
N GLY A 136 -12.20 -1.66 -3.47
CA GLY A 136 -12.84 -2.39 -2.39
C GLY A 136 -11.92 -3.34 -1.64
N CYS A 137 -10.60 -3.11 -1.64
CA CYS A 137 -9.67 -3.87 -0.81
C CYS A 137 -9.64 -3.34 0.61
N PHE A 138 -9.47 -4.23 1.58
CA PHE A 138 -9.00 -3.83 2.90
C PHE A 138 -7.49 -3.62 2.85
N VAL A 139 -7.00 -2.47 3.34
CA VAL A 139 -5.59 -2.13 3.26
C VAL A 139 -4.88 -2.37 4.59
N LEU A 140 -3.74 -3.05 4.52
CA LEU A 140 -2.79 -3.19 5.61
C LEU A 140 -1.50 -2.42 5.29
N SER A 141 -0.86 -1.89 6.31
CA SER A 141 0.46 -1.25 6.18
C SER A 141 1.28 -1.41 7.44
N GLY A 142 2.59 -1.24 7.35
CA GLY A 142 3.44 -1.00 8.51
C GLY A 142 3.29 0.43 9.03
N ASN A 143 4.08 0.77 10.04
CA ASN A 143 3.97 2.05 10.77
C ASN A 143 4.74 3.23 10.13
N PHE A 144 5.50 3.01 9.06
CA PHE A 144 6.26 4.08 8.41
C PHE A 144 5.48 4.72 7.26
N ASN A 145 4.35 5.39 7.57
CA ASN A 145 3.42 5.98 6.59
C ASN A 145 3.44 7.51 6.56
N LYS A 146 4.54 8.15 6.95
CA LYS A 146 4.63 9.61 7.14
C LYS A 146 4.11 10.43 5.94
N ASN A 147 4.33 9.95 4.70
CA ASN A 147 3.89 10.68 3.50
C ASN A 147 2.37 10.63 3.29
N PHE A 148 1.66 9.74 3.98
CA PHE A 148 0.23 9.49 3.85
C PHE A 148 -0.47 9.41 5.21
N GLU A 149 0.17 9.90 6.29
CA GLU A 149 -0.27 9.75 7.68
C GLU A 149 -1.73 10.18 7.87
N GLU A 150 -2.09 11.39 7.43
CA GLU A 150 -3.46 11.92 7.55
C GLU A 150 -4.48 11.04 6.81
N ILE A 151 -4.11 10.52 5.63
CA ILE A 151 -4.97 9.63 4.85
C ILE A 151 -5.20 8.31 5.59
N TYR A 152 -4.14 7.69 6.12
CA TYR A 152 -4.28 6.45 6.89
C TYR A 152 -5.12 6.64 8.13
N LEU A 153 -4.92 7.74 8.89
CA LEU A 153 -5.73 8.05 10.08
C LEU A 153 -7.22 8.19 9.75
N ASP A 154 -7.57 8.84 8.65
CA ASP A 154 -8.97 8.99 8.25
C ASP A 154 -9.58 7.67 7.77
N LEU A 155 -8.82 6.87 7.02
CA LEU A 155 -9.26 5.56 6.55
C LEU A 155 -9.40 4.53 7.68
N GLU A 156 -8.58 4.60 8.72
CA GLU A 156 -8.71 3.75 9.92
C GLU A 156 -10.00 4.05 10.69
N LYS A 157 -10.39 5.33 10.82
CA LYS A 157 -11.69 5.71 11.41
C LYS A 157 -12.89 5.12 10.66
N LEU A 158 -12.73 4.92 9.34
CA LEU A 158 -13.74 4.31 8.46
C LEU A 158 -13.65 2.77 8.41
N ASN A 159 -12.72 2.16 9.14
CA ASN A 159 -12.43 0.72 9.09
C ASN A 159 -12.08 0.19 7.68
N LEU A 160 -11.43 1.01 6.85
CA LEU A 160 -11.00 0.66 5.50
C LEU A 160 -9.54 0.20 5.44
N CYS A 161 -8.77 0.52 6.47
CA CYS A 161 -7.38 0.07 6.59
C CYS A 161 -6.98 -0.18 8.05
N LYS A 162 -5.80 -0.78 8.22
CA LYS A 162 -5.16 -0.98 9.51
C LYS A 162 -3.66 -0.79 9.40
N THR A 163 -3.10 0.06 10.24
CA THR A 163 -1.66 0.18 10.42
C THR A 163 -1.19 -0.81 11.48
N MET A 164 -0.18 -1.61 11.15
CA MET A 164 0.39 -2.63 12.03
C MET A 164 1.65 -2.08 12.68
N ASN A 165 1.75 -2.16 14.00
CA ASN A 165 2.98 -1.86 14.72
C ASN A 165 3.94 -3.05 14.62
N SER A 166 5.26 -2.75 14.64
CA SER A 166 6.33 -3.75 14.51
C SER A 166 6.34 -4.82 15.62
N ASP A 167 5.56 -4.62 16.66
CA ASP A 167 5.57 -5.44 17.89
C ASP A 167 4.34 -6.39 17.99
N ASN A 168 3.52 -6.45 16.92
CA ASN A 168 2.34 -7.34 16.86
C ASN A 168 2.46 -8.37 15.75
#